data_bb74c5b8921cf678a00b035db318ecda
#
_entry.id   bb74c5b8921cf678a00b035db318ecda
#
_cell.length_a   1.000
_cell.length_b   1.000
_cell.length_c   1.000
_cell.angle_alpha   90.00
_cell.angle_beta   90.00
_cell.angle_gamma   90.00
#
_symmetry.space_group_name_H-M   'P 1'
#
loop_
_entity.id
_entity.type
_entity.pdbx_description
1 polymer ?
#
loop_
_entity_poly.entity_id
_entity_poly.type
_entity_poly.pdbx_seq_one_letter_code
_entity_poly.pdbx_strand_id
1 'polypeptide(L)' 'MKQNAVISEMTNEELNDAITEQYAKYNQMRIQHQVSPLDNTNLLKNSRRLVARLKTEEQKRKSQAKQA' A
#
# COMPACT_ATOMS: atom_id res chain seq x y z
N MET A 1 3.99 0.03 -15.30
CA MET A 1 4.57 -0.66 -14.14
C MET A 1 3.78 -1.91 -13.81
N LYS A 2 4.50 -2.98 -13.54
CA LYS A 2 3.87 -4.27 -13.27
C LYS A 2 3.05 -4.31 -11.99
N GLN A 3 3.33 -3.41 -11.04
CA GLN A 3 2.62 -3.38 -9.75
C GLN A 3 1.13 -3.08 -9.89
N ASN A 4 0.77 -2.16 -10.78
CA ASN A 4 -0.65 -1.83 -10.96
C ASN A 4 -1.44 -3.00 -11.55
N ALA A 5 -0.82 -3.76 -12.45
CA ALA A 5 -1.47 -4.94 -13.02
C ALA A 5 -1.69 -6.01 -11.95
N VAL A 6 -0.68 -6.25 -11.10
CA VAL A 6 -0.80 -7.23 -10.03
C VAL A 6 -1.89 -6.82 -9.04
N ILE A 7 -1.94 -5.55 -8.67
CA ILE A 7 -2.93 -5.03 -7.73
C ILE A 7 -4.33 -5.17 -8.30
N SER A 8 -4.52 -4.87 -9.57
CA SER A 8 -5.84 -4.95 -10.20
C SER A 8 -6.35 -6.39 -10.30
N GLU A 9 -5.48 -7.37 -10.28
CA GLU A 9 -5.84 -8.79 -10.35
C GLU A 9 -6.15 -9.39 -8.98
N MET A 10 -5.84 -8.68 -7.90
CA MET A 10 -6.09 -9.18 -6.54
C MET A 10 -7.57 -9.29 -6.23
N THR A 11 -7.95 -10.33 -5.46
CA THR A 11 -9.30 -10.41 -4.91
C THR A 11 -9.46 -9.35 -3.83
N ASN A 12 -10.71 -9.09 -3.42
CA ASN A 12 -10.96 -8.10 -2.37
C ASN A 12 -10.30 -8.48 -1.05
N GLU A 13 -10.30 -9.76 -0.71
CA GLU A 13 -9.65 -10.25 0.51
C GLU A 13 -8.13 -10.06 0.42
N GLU A 14 -7.54 -10.44 -0.71
CA GLU A 14 -6.11 -10.26 -0.92
C GLU A 14 -5.72 -8.79 -0.85
N LEU A 15 -6.55 -7.92 -1.41
CA LEU A 15 -6.30 -6.50 -1.40
C LEU A 15 -6.33 -5.95 0.04
N ASN A 16 -7.33 -6.34 0.83
CA ASN A 16 -7.43 -5.90 2.22
C ASN A 16 -6.24 -6.39 3.04
N ASP A 17 -5.85 -7.65 2.86
CA ASP A 17 -4.71 -8.22 3.57
C ASP A 17 -3.41 -7.49 3.17
N ALA A 18 -3.26 -7.19 1.89
CA ALA A 18 -2.09 -6.48 1.39
C ALA A 18 -2.02 -5.08 1.97
N ILE A 19 -3.15 -4.37 2.04
CA ILE A 19 -3.21 -3.02 2.60
C ILE A 19 -2.80 -3.07 4.07
N THR A 20 -3.38 -3.97 4.85
CA THR A 20 -3.08 -4.10 6.27
C THR A 20 -1.60 -4.40 6.50
N GLU A 21 -1.06 -5.36 5.76
CA GLU A 21 0.32 -5.78 5.89
C GLU A 21 1.28 -4.66 5.51
N GLN A 22 1.06 -4.03 4.37
CA GLN A 22 1.95 -2.96 3.88
C GLN A 22 1.86 -1.72 4.74
N TYR A 23 0.68 -1.41 5.25
CA TYR A 23 0.51 -0.28 6.15
C TYR A 23 1.27 -0.50 7.46
N ALA A 24 1.21 -1.71 7.99
CA ALA A 24 1.96 -2.06 9.21
C ALA A 24 3.46 -1.94 8.98
N LYS A 25 3.96 -2.43 7.84
CA LYS A 25 5.37 -2.31 7.48
C LYS A 25 5.79 -0.85 7.34
N TYR A 26 4.96 -0.05 6.70
CA TYR A 26 5.24 1.36 6.51
C TYR A 26 5.34 2.09 7.86
N ASN A 27 4.39 1.83 8.75
CA ASN A 27 4.42 2.44 10.08
C ASN A 27 5.65 2.03 10.87
N GLN A 28 6.04 0.76 10.78
CA GLN A 28 7.23 0.26 11.44
C GLN A 28 8.48 0.93 10.90
N MET A 29 8.58 1.12 9.60
CA MET A 29 9.70 1.84 8.99
C MET A 29 9.76 3.29 9.43
N ARG A 30 8.61 3.94 9.57
CA ARG A 30 8.54 5.33 10.03
C ARG A 30 9.09 5.45 11.46
N ILE A 31 8.70 4.54 12.33
CA ILE A 31 9.15 4.53 13.71
C ILE A 31 10.66 4.29 13.77
N GLN A 32 11.16 3.33 13.02
CA GLN A 32 12.60 3.03 12.96
C GLN A 32 13.39 4.22 12.43
N HIS A 33 12.85 4.92 11.44
CA HIS A 33 13.50 6.08 10.87
C HIS A 33 13.63 7.23 11.88
N GLN A 34 12.65 7.39 12.77
CA GLN A 34 12.71 8.40 13.81
C GLN A 34 13.76 8.07 14.89
N VAL A 35 13.89 6.79 15.22
CA VAL A 35 14.85 6.34 16.24
C VAL A 35 16.26 6.30 15.69
N SER A 36 16.42 5.81 14.49
CA SER A 36 17.72 5.65 13.82
C SER A 36 17.54 6.01 12.36
N PRO A 37 17.90 7.25 11.95
CA PRO A 37 17.71 7.67 10.56
C PRO A 37 18.39 6.70 9.60
N LEU A 38 17.59 6.14 8.69
CA LEU A 38 18.09 5.23 7.67
C LEU A 38 18.80 6.02 6.59
N ASP A 39 19.92 5.48 6.12
CA ASP A 39 20.66 6.09 5.02
C ASP A 39 19.86 6.08 3.73
N ASN A 40 18.94 5.12 3.60
CA ASN A 40 18.17 4.93 2.38
C ASN A 40 16.69 5.27 2.60
N THR A 41 16.33 6.52 2.32
CA THR A 41 14.95 6.99 2.42
C THR A 41 14.08 6.47 1.27
N ASN A 42 14.67 5.89 0.23
CA ASN A 42 13.92 5.38 -0.92
C ASN A 42 13.00 4.24 -0.53
N LEU A 43 13.41 3.39 0.41
CA LEU A 43 12.54 2.31 0.89
C LEU A 43 11.27 2.85 1.51
N LEU A 44 11.38 3.90 2.31
CA LEU A 44 10.22 4.52 2.94
C LEU A 44 9.29 5.13 1.90
N LYS A 45 9.85 5.83 0.92
CA LYS A 45 9.05 6.42 -0.17
C LYS A 45 8.36 5.35 -0.98
N ASN A 46 9.05 4.26 -1.29
CA ASN A 46 8.47 3.17 -2.09
C ASN A 46 7.34 2.48 -1.34
N SER A 47 7.51 2.26 -0.04
CA SER A 47 6.45 1.69 0.80
C SER A 47 5.23 2.58 0.86
N ARG A 48 5.44 3.88 1.00
CA ARG A 48 4.35 4.86 1.01
C ARG A 48 3.57 4.84 -0.31
N ARG A 49 4.29 4.79 -1.43
CA ARG A 49 3.67 4.74 -2.76
C ARG A 49 2.87 3.47 -2.94
N LEU A 50 3.41 2.34 -2.48
CA LEU A 50 2.71 1.07 -2.59
C LEU A 50 1.42 1.08 -1.78
N VAL A 51 1.45 1.57 -0.55
CA VAL A 51 0.25 1.72 0.28
C VAL A 51 -0.77 2.61 -0.40
N ALA A 52 -0.32 3.73 -0.98
CA ALA A 52 -1.21 4.66 -1.68
C ALA A 52 -1.89 4.00 -2.87
N ARG A 53 -1.15 3.20 -3.65
CA ARG A 53 -1.72 2.48 -4.79
C ARG A 53 -2.74 1.45 -4.37
N LEU A 54 -2.46 0.71 -3.30
CA LEU A 54 -3.39 -0.28 -2.76
C LEU A 54 -4.68 0.40 -2.29
N LYS A 55 -4.56 1.52 -1.60
CA LYS A 55 -5.73 2.27 -1.14
C LYS A 55 -6.53 2.85 -2.30
N THR A 56 -5.86 3.31 -3.33
CA THR A 56 -6.51 3.82 -4.54
C THR A 56 -7.35 2.74 -5.20
N GLU A 57 -6.81 1.53 -5.31
CA GLU A 57 -7.56 0.39 -5.87
C GLU A 57 -8.75 0.04 -5.01
N GLU A 58 -8.60 0.07 -3.69
CA GLU A 58 -9.71 -0.17 -2.77
C GLU A 58 -10.82 0.85 -2.97
N GLN A 59 -10.49 2.12 -3.06
CA GLN A 59 -11.46 3.18 -3.29
C GLN A 59 -12.16 3.02 -4.63
N LYS A 60 -11.41 2.66 -5.66
CA LYS A 60 -11.96 2.42 -6.99
C LYS A 60 -13.01 1.32 -6.96
N ARG A 61 -12.70 0.22 -6.26
CA ARG A 61 -13.64 -0.90 -6.15
C ARG A 61 -14.88 -0.55 -5.36
N LYS A 62 -14.73 0.23 -4.29
CA LYS A 62 -15.87 0.71 -3.51
C LYS A 62 -16.77 1.62 -4.32
N SER A 63 -16.19 2.51 -5.12
CA SER A 63 -16.95 3.38 -6.00
C SER A 63 -17.73 2.58 -7.04
N GLN A 64 -17.09 1.58 -7.64
CA GLN A 64 -17.74 0.72 -8.62
C GLN A 64 -18.90 -0.07 -8.00
N ALA A 65 -18.72 -0.56 -6.78
CA ALA A 65 -19.76 -1.29 -6.07
C ALA A 65 -20.96 -0.40 -5.78
N LYS A 66 -20.72 0.87 -5.44
CA LYS A 66 -21.80 1.82 -5.16
C LYS A 66 -22.57 2.22 -6.41
N GLN A 67 -21.92 2.18 -7.57
CA GLN A 67 -22.56 2.54 -8.83
C GLN A 67 -23.40 1.41 -9.42
N ALA A 68 -23.22 0.22 -8.93
CA ALA A 68 -24.03 -0.91 -9.33
C ALA A 68 -25.34 -0.96 -8.54
#